data_81b88b474edc6fdd6485e834aabfb97d
#
_entry.id   81b88b474edc6fdd6485e834aabfb97d
#
_cell.length_a   1.000
_cell.length_b   1.000
_cell.length_c   1.000
_cell.angle_alpha   90.00
_cell.angle_beta   90.00
_cell.angle_gamma   90.00
#
_symmetry.space_group_name_H-M   'P 1'
#
loop_
_entity.id
_entity.type
_entity.pdbx_description
1 polymer ?
#
loop_
_entity_poly.entity_id
_entity_poly.type
_entity_poly.pdbx_seq_one_letter_code
_entity_poly.pdbx_strand_id
1 'polypeptide(L)'
;MIKTRKKCYSALLLAFVFIFVNSFALYADGAQSWYCKREKDHCRPSAEPNMSYIEEENGFFIGHDPNEKVIYLTFDAGYENGNIARILDTLKAHHAEGAFFILENLIRRNPELVERMKNEGHLVCNHTARHKDMTKLSESEIENELRALETLYNETFSASLAPFYRPPEGKFDRKSLSVAKKLGYHTAFWSLAYADWDNNKQPSAEYAFSKLLPRTHSGAVVLLHSTSKTNAAILDELLTKWKAAGYTFKSIDALFD
;
A
#
# COMPACT_ATOMS: atom_id res chain seq x y z
N MET A 1 43.16 68.68 -48.25
CA MET A 1 42.14 67.63 -48.65
C MET A 1 42.43 66.38 -47.87
N ILE A 2 41.66 66.13 -46.81
CA ILE A 2 41.83 64.97 -45.91
C ILE A 2 40.66 64.03 -46.18
N LYS A 3 40.93 62.82 -46.71
CA LYS A 3 39.93 61.77 -46.92
C LYS A 3 39.74 60.99 -45.66
N THR A 4 38.55 61.14 -45.03
CA THR A 4 38.08 60.30 -43.91
C THR A 4 37.58 58.96 -44.44
N ARG A 5 38.21 57.87 -44.04
CA ARG A 5 37.80 56.50 -44.26
C ARG A 5 36.71 56.14 -43.17
N LYS A 6 35.48 55.88 -43.57
CA LYS A 6 34.45 55.28 -42.72
C LYS A 6 34.76 53.78 -42.57
N LYS A 7 34.99 53.34 -41.36
CA LYS A 7 35.07 51.91 -41.00
C LYS A 7 33.59 51.40 -40.77
N CYS A 8 33.16 50.47 -41.60
CA CYS A 8 31.96 49.69 -41.35
C CYS A 8 32.29 48.63 -40.31
N TYR A 9 31.66 48.67 -39.14
CA TYR A 9 31.63 47.59 -38.19
C TYR A 9 30.44 46.68 -38.50
N SER A 10 30.71 45.49 -39.01
CA SER A 10 29.72 44.42 -39.13
C SER A 10 29.46 43.88 -37.72
N ALA A 11 28.29 44.14 -37.17
CA ALA A 11 27.85 43.52 -35.95
C ALA A 11 27.44 42.07 -36.25
N LEU A 12 28.23 41.11 -35.79
CA LEU A 12 27.93 39.70 -35.79
C LEU A 12 26.90 39.44 -34.64
N LEU A 13 25.63 39.26 -34.98
CA LEU A 13 24.61 38.89 -34.04
C LEU A 13 24.76 37.37 -33.77
N LEU A 14 25.37 37.00 -32.65
CA LEU A 14 25.35 35.62 -32.15
C LEU A 14 23.98 35.35 -31.52
N ALA A 15 23.14 34.65 -32.26
CA ALA A 15 21.89 34.10 -31.71
C ALA A 15 22.26 32.89 -30.84
N PHE A 16 22.21 33.07 -29.51
CA PHE A 16 22.21 31.96 -28.57
C PHE A 16 20.87 31.25 -28.62
N VAL A 17 20.81 30.13 -29.33
CA VAL A 17 19.68 29.20 -29.24
C VAL A 17 19.81 28.45 -27.92
N PHE A 18 19.07 28.84 -26.91
CA PHE A 18 18.86 28.05 -25.69
C PHE A 18 18.01 26.82 -26.04
N ILE A 19 18.66 25.70 -26.29
CA ILE A 19 18.00 24.41 -26.33
C ILE A 19 17.68 24.05 -24.88
N PHE A 20 16.41 24.23 -24.46
CA PHE A 20 15.87 23.63 -23.27
C PHE A 20 15.84 22.12 -23.49
N VAL A 21 16.89 21.44 -23.12
CA VAL A 21 16.86 19.98 -22.94
C VAL A 21 16.00 19.76 -21.69
N ASN A 22 14.69 19.48 -21.90
CA ASN A 22 13.88 18.89 -20.87
C ASN A 22 14.53 17.54 -20.54
N SER A 23 15.32 17.51 -19.48
CA SER A 23 15.77 16.27 -18.87
C SER A 23 14.53 15.60 -18.27
N PHE A 24 13.78 14.86 -19.10
CA PHE A 24 12.93 13.81 -18.57
C PHE A 24 13.88 12.86 -17.85
N ALA A 25 13.89 12.92 -16.54
CA ALA A 25 14.50 11.88 -15.75
C ALA A 25 13.83 10.57 -16.20
N LEU A 26 14.55 9.76 -16.96
CA LEU A 26 14.21 8.38 -17.23
C LEU A 26 14.27 7.69 -15.86
N TYR A 27 13.18 7.78 -15.11
CA TYR A 27 12.99 6.90 -13.97
C TYR A 27 13.01 5.49 -14.53
N ALA A 28 13.90 4.68 -14.01
CA ALA A 28 14.02 3.30 -14.44
C ALA A 28 12.65 2.64 -14.28
N ASP A 29 12.05 2.22 -15.39
CA ASP A 29 10.79 1.49 -15.46
C ASP A 29 10.93 0.04 -14.90
N GLY A 30 11.94 -0.17 -14.06
CA GLY A 30 12.25 -1.47 -13.47
C GLY A 30 11.33 -1.81 -12.30
N ALA A 31 11.19 -3.11 -12.08
CA ALA A 31 10.50 -3.65 -10.91
C ALA A 31 11.11 -3.09 -9.61
N GLN A 32 10.25 -2.62 -8.73
CA GLN A 32 10.61 -2.09 -7.41
C GLN A 32 9.94 -2.91 -6.33
N SER A 33 10.52 -2.88 -5.13
CA SER A 33 9.87 -3.39 -3.91
C SER A 33 9.54 -2.22 -3.02
N TRP A 34 8.33 -2.19 -2.50
CA TRP A 34 7.89 -1.12 -1.62
C TRP A 34 8.77 -1.01 -0.39
N TYR A 35 9.21 0.18 -0.14
CA TYR A 35 9.95 0.54 1.05
C TYR A 35 9.61 1.97 1.45
N CYS A 36 9.35 2.19 2.74
CA CYS A 36 9.37 3.51 3.33
C CYS A 36 10.43 3.57 4.43
N LYS A 37 11.05 4.71 4.58
CA LYS A 37 12.08 4.91 5.60
C LYS A 37 11.48 4.68 6.99
N ARG A 38 12.13 3.78 7.75
CA ARG A 38 11.67 3.41 9.10
C ARG A 38 12.09 4.49 10.08
N GLU A 39 11.16 5.34 10.46
CA GLU A 39 11.38 6.38 11.48
C GLU A 39 11.06 5.85 12.88
N LYS A 40 11.66 6.47 13.90
CA LYS A 40 11.36 6.25 15.32
C LYS A 40 10.65 7.48 15.89
N ASP A 41 10.39 7.42 17.19
CA ASP A 41 9.87 8.56 17.94
C ASP A 41 8.57 9.15 17.34
N HIS A 42 7.74 8.23 16.79
CA HIS A 42 6.44 8.57 16.21
C HIS A 42 6.50 9.49 14.98
N CYS A 43 7.67 9.61 14.35
CA CYS A 43 7.84 10.39 13.13
C CYS A 43 7.18 9.69 11.93
N ARG A 44 6.50 10.48 11.11
CA ARG A 44 5.88 9.98 9.87
C ARG A 44 6.97 9.66 8.85
N PRO A 45 6.97 8.46 8.26
CA PRO A 45 7.90 8.13 7.20
C PRO A 45 7.52 8.82 5.88
N SER A 46 8.50 8.97 5.01
CA SER A 46 8.33 9.38 3.61
C SER A 46 8.65 8.23 2.66
N ALA A 47 8.04 8.23 1.49
CA ALA A 47 8.48 7.36 0.40
C ALA A 47 9.85 7.78 -0.12
N GLU A 48 10.59 6.83 -0.68
CA GLU A 48 11.83 7.16 -1.40
C GLU A 48 11.52 8.04 -2.63
N PRO A 49 12.39 8.97 -3.00
CA PRO A 49 12.12 9.91 -4.10
C PRO A 49 11.80 9.23 -5.44
N ASN A 50 12.38 8.07 -5.71
CA ASN A 50 12.11 7.29 -6.92
C ASN A 50 10.76 6.57 -6.91
N MET A 51 10.03 6.61 -5.79
CA MET A 51 8.69 6.01 -5.60
C MET A 51 7.58 7.06 -5.57
N SER A 52 7.89 8.35 -5.74
CA SER A 52 6.89 9.44 -5.69
C SER A 52 5.77 9.30 -6.72
N TYR A 53 6.02 8.63 -7.84
CA TYR A 53 5.03 8.41 -8.89
C TYR A 53 3.88 7.48 -8.48
N ILE A 54 3.96 6.80 -7.34
CA ILE A 54 2.86 5.92 -6.88
C ILE A 54 1.57 6.70 -6.69
N GLU A 55 1.64 7.95 -6.21
CA GLU A 55 0.47 8.81 -6.01
C GLU A 55 -0.19 9.18 -7.35
N GLU A 56 0.60 9.38 -8.42
CA GLU A 56 0.09 9.59 -9.78
C GLU A 56 -0.69 8.37 -10.29
N GLU A 57 -0.35 7.19 -9.80
CA GLU A 57 -0.98 5.90 -10.13
C GLU A 57 -2.00 5.45 -9.06
N ASN A 58 -2.62 6.39 -8.35
CA ASN A 58 -3.58 6.13 -7.28
C ASN A 58 -3.01 5.26 -6.13
N GLY A 59 -1.71 5.30 -5.90
CA GLY A 59 -1.10 4.60 -4.78
C GLY A 59 -1.06 5.45 -3.51
N PHE A 60 -1.21 4.81 -2.36
CA PHE A 60 -1.08 5.46 -1.06
C PHE A 60 -0.39 4.54 -0.05
N PHE A 61 0.18 5.10 1.00
CA PHE A 61 0.87 4.34 2.05
C PHE A 61 0.70 4.94 3.45
N ILE A 62 0.11 6.13 3.54
CA ILE A 62 -0.02 6.90 4.78
C ILE A 62 -1.21 7.86 4.69
N GLY A 63 -1.89 8.11 5.79
CA GLY A 63 -2.99 9.07 5.87
C GLY A 63 -2.53 10.51 5.59
N HIS A 64 -3.44 11.34 5.08
CA HIS A 64 -3.11 12.68 4.60
C HIS A 64 -2.84 13.68 5.74
N ASP A 65 -3.66 13.67 6.81
CA ASP A 65 -3.50 14.64 7.92
C ASP A 65 -2.42 14.19 8.93
N PRO A 66 -1.31 14.94 9.04
CA PRO A 66 -0.25 14.63 9.98
C PRO A 66 -0.65 14.86 11.45
N ASN A 67 -1.72 15.60 11.71
CA ASN A 67 -2.17 15.93 13.06
C ASN A 67 -3.22 14.96 13.59
N GLU A 68 -3.87 14.21 12.71
CA GLU A 68 -4.91 13.25 13.08
C GLU A 68 -4.29 11.93 13.55
N LYS A 69 -4.45 11.61 14.84
CA LYS A 69 -4.00 10.35 15.42
C LYS A 69 -4.90 9.19 14.99
N VAL A 70 -4.85 8.84 13.71
CA VAL A 70 -5.58 7.71 13.12
C VAL A 70 -4.61 6.63 12.71
N ILE A 71 -5.02 5.38 12.87
CA ILE A 71 -4.37 4.17 12.36
C ILE A 71 -5.37 3.46 11.44
N TYR A 72 -4.87 3.04 10.29
CA TYR A 72 -5.58 2.22 9.30
C TYR A 72 -5.03 0.80 9.37
N LEU A 73 -5.86 -0.13 9.86
CA LEU A 73 -5.47 -1.54 10.02
C LEU A 73 -5.64 -2.28 8.71
N THR A 74 -4.58 -2.89 8.20
CA THR A 74 -4.64 -3.70 6.99
C THR A 74 -3.97 -5.05 7.18
N PHE A 75 -4.57 -6.08 6.59
CA PHE A 75 -4.14 -7.47 6.75
C PHE A 75 -3.99 -8.14 5.38
N ASP A 76 -2.84 -8.76 5.12
CA ASP A 76 -2.72 -9.69 4.02
C ASP A 76 -3.20 -11.07 4.48
N ALA A 77 -4.22 -11.61 3.78
CA ALA A 77 -5.02 -12.74 4.21
C ALA A 77 -5.24 -13.76 3.07
N GLY A 78 -4.16 -14.39 2.62
CA GLY A 78 -4.23 -15.38 1.54
C GLY A 78 -4.59 -16.79 1.98
N TYR A 79 -4.33 -17.11 3.24
CA TYR A 79 -4.47 -18.44 3.82
C TYR A 79 -5.02 -18.37 5.24
N GLU A 80 -5.68 -19.45 5.68
CA GLU A 80 -6.11 -19.63 7.06
C GLU A 80 -5.25 -20.71 7.74
N ASN A 81 -4.85 -20.44 8.98
CA ASN A 81 -4.09 -21.36 9.84
C ASN A 81 -4.51 -21.29 11.31
N GLY A 82 -5.77 -20.91 11.59
CA GLY A 82 -6.37 -20.80 12.93
C GLY A 82 -6.31 -19.40 13.54
N ASN A 83 -5.87 -18.38 12.80
CA ASN A 83 -5.66 -17.04 13.33
C ASN A 83 -6.69 -15.99 12.88
N ILE A 84 -7.25 -16.11 11.68
CA ILE A 84 -8.17 -15.09 11.13
C ILE A 84 -9.38 -14.88 12.04
N ALA A 85 -10.02 -15.97 12.49
CA ALA A 85 -11.17 -15.86 13.38
C ALA A 85 -10.86 -15.10 14.68
N ARG A 86 -9.69 -15.34 15.27
CA ARG A 86 -9.21 -14.63 16.47
C ARG A 86 -8.96 -13.15 16.23
N ILE A 87 -8.38 -12.82 15.07
CA ILE A 87 -8.17 -11.43 14.65
C ILE A 87 -9.52 -10.72 14.51
N LEU A 88 -10.49 -11.34 13.85
CA LEU A 88 -11.84 -10.77 13.68
C LEU A 88 -12.53 -10.59 15.04
N ASP A 89 -12.44 -11.58 15.96
CA ASP A 89 -12.99 -11.45 17.32
C ASP A 89 -12.40 -10.25 18.06
N THR A 90 -11.09 -10.05 17.94
CA THR A 90 -10.39 -8.92 18.56
C THR A 90 -10.82 -7.59 17.95
N LEU A 91 -10.86 -7.49 16.62
CA LEU A 91 -11.31 -6.27 15.93
C LEU A 91 -12.73 -5.89 16.34
N LYS A 92 -13.63 -6.88 16.41
CA LYS A 92 -15.02 -6.70 16.88
C LYS A 92 -15.08 -6.18 18.32
N ALA A 93 -14.31 -6.78 19.23
CA ALA A 93 -14.26 -6.37 20.64
C ALA A 93 -13.75 -4.92 20.79
N HIS A 94 -12.86 -4.49 19.91
CA HIS A 94 -12.31 -3.14 19.88
C HIS A 94 -13.13 -2.14 19.06
N HIS A 95 -14.21 -2.56 18.39
CA HIS A 95 -14.94 -1.74 17.40
C HIS A 95 -14.00 -1.12 16.38
N ALA A 96 -13.04 -1.91 15.88
CA ALA A 96 -12.04 -1.48 14.93
C ALA A 96 -12.29 -2.14 13.57
N GLU A 97 -12.35 -1.34 12.53
CA GLU A 97 -12.46 -1.82 11.16
C GLU A 97 -11.08 -2.11 10.60
N GLY A 98 -10.99 -3.11 9.72
CA GLY A 98 -9.76 -3.48 9.02
C GLY A 98 -10.01 -3.70 7.54
N ALA A 99 -8.97 -3.61 6.72
CA ALA A 99 -9.00 -3.98 5.32
C ALA A 99 -8.20 -5.27 5.11
N PHE A 100 -8.86 -6.29 4.58
CA PHE A 100 -8.28 -7.61 4.33
C PHE A 100 -8.00 -7.77 2.84
N PHE A 101 -6.73 -7.84 2.48
CA PHE A 101 -6.28 -8.11 1.12
C PHE A 101 -6.20 -9.62 0.94
N ILE A 102 -7.16 -10.19 0.19
CA ILE A 102 -7.36 -11.64 0.10
C ILE A 102 -6.90 -12.23 -1.22
N LEU A 103 -6.63 -13.53 -1.22
CA LEU A 103 -6.38 -14.36 -2.41
C LEU A 103 -7.59 -15.28 -2.69
N GLU A 104 -7.65 -15.81 -3.92
CA GLU A 104 -8.70 -16.79 -4.27
C GLU A 104 -8.70 -18.03 -3.37
N ASN A 105 -7.54 -18.44 -2.86
CA ASN A 105 -7.42 -19.58 -1.96
C ASN A 105 -8.23 -19.43 -0.68
N LEU A 106 -8.28 -18.21 -0.12
CA LEU A 106 -9.07 -17.97 1.09
C LEU A 106 -10.57 -18.09 0.81
N ILE A 107 -11.05 -17.54 -0.32
CA ILE A 107 -12.47 -17.70 -0.73
C ILE A 107 -12.83 -19.17 -0.92
N ARG A 108 -11.97 -19.93 -1.62
CA ARG A 108 -12.25 -21.33 -1.95
C ARG A 108 -12.24 -22.27 -0.75
N ARG A 109 -11.41 -21.99 0.25
CA ARG A 109 -11.19 -22.88 1.39
C ARG A 109 -11.92 -22.46 2.66
N ASN A 110 -12.14 -21.19 2.83
CA ASN A 110 -12.70 -20.59 4.04
C ASN A 110 -13.69 -19.47 3.71
N PRO A 111 -14.70 -19.71 2.85
CA PRO A 111 -15.65 -18.68 2.43
C PRO A 111 -16.39 -18.07 3.64
N GLU A 112 -16.64 -18.85 4.68
CA GLU A 112 -17.29 -18.41 5.93
C GLU A 112 -16.49 -17.29 6.64
N LEU A 113 -15.15 -17.31 6.57
CA LEU A 113 -14.33 -16.26 7.17
C LEU A 113 -14.37 -14.99 6.32
N VAL A 114 -14.37 -15.12 5.00
CA VAL A 114 -14.50 -13.98 4.08
C VAL A 114 -15.88 -13.34 4.21
N GLU A 115 -16.93 -14.16 4.33
CA GLU A 115 -18.28 -13.67 4.57
C GLU A 115 -18.37 -12.96 5.93
N ARG A 116 -17.69 -13.48 6.95
CA ARG A 116 -17.59 -12.85 8.25
C ARG A 116 -16.90 -11.49 8.18
N MET A 117 -15.77 -11.38 7.45
CA MET A 117 -15.12 -10.09 7.22
C MET A 117 -16.09 -9.06 6.66
N LYS A 118 -16.81 -9.41 5.61
CA LYS A 118 -17.81 -8.54 4.97
C LYS A 118 -18.92 -8.14 5.96
N ASN A 119 -19.49 -9.12 6.67
CA ASN A 119 -20.66 -8.89 7.54
C ASN A 119 -20.31 -8.15 8.84
N GLU A 120 -19.05 -8.17 9.28
CA GLU A 120 -18.56 -7.41 10.43
C GLU A 120 -18.05 -6.00 10.06
N GLY A 121 -18.26 -5.57 8.79
CA GLY A 121 -17.94 -4.19 8.33
C GLY A 121 -16.50 -3.98 7.91
N HIS A 122 -15.72 -5.05 7.74
CA HIS A 122 -14.36 -4.93 7.23
C HIS A 122 -14.36 -4.82 5.71
N LEU A 123 -13.38 -4.09 5.15
CA LEU A 123 -13.16 -4.07 3.71
C LEU A 123 -12.49 -5.37 3.26
N VAL A 124 -13.08 -6.01 2.25
CA VAL A 124 -12.46 -7.15 1.55
C VAL A 124 -11.86 -6.62 0.24
N CYS A 125 -10.54 -6.70 0.13
CA CYS A 125 -9.73 -6.05 -0.89
C CYS A 125 -8.98 -7.06 -1.75
N ASN A 126 -8.50 -6.60 -2.92
CA ASN A 126 -7.83 -7.43 -3.89
C ASN A 126 -6.32 -7.59 -3.59
N HIS A 127 -5.85 -8.85 -3.42
CA HIS A 127 -4.43 -9.19 -3.31
C HIS A 127 -3.96 -10.08 -4.48
N THR A 128 -4.65 -10.01 -5.63
CA THR A 128 -4.56 -10.90 -6.79
C THR A 128 -5.21 -12.27 -6.56
N ALA A 129 -5.42 -13.02 -7.64
CA ALA A 129 -5.95 -14.37 -7.51
C ALA A 129 -4.92 -15.32 -6.90
N ARG A 130 -3.66 -15.29 -7.37
CA ARG A 130 -2.64 -16.32 -7.11
C ARG A 130 -1.33 -15.81 -6.55
N HIS A 131 -1.27 -14.58 -6.07
CA HIS A 131 -0.08 -13.98 -5.47
C HIS A 131 1.16 -13.99 -6.39
N LYS A 132 0.96 -13.77 -7.69
CA LYS A 132 2.08 -13.68 -8.64
C LYS A 132 2.81 -12.35 -8.54
N ASP A 133 4.09 -12.36 -8.88
CA ASP A 133 4.87 -11.14 -9.08
C ASP A 133 4.35 -10.40 -10.32
N MET A 134 3.57 -9.34 -10.10
CA MET A 134 2.86 -8.60 -11.15
C MET A 134 3.80 -7.86 -12.11
N THR A 135 5.03 -7.58 -11.67
CA THR A 135 6.02 -6.91 -12.51
C THR A 135 6.51 -7.78 -13.67
N LYS A 136 6.36 -9.12 -13.54
CA LYS A 136 6.77 -10.10 -14.55
C LYS A 136 5.67 -10.45 -15.55
N LEU A 137 4.47 -9.93 -15.35
CA LEU A 137 3.30 -10.23 -16.17
C LEU A 137 3.10 -9.17 -17.25
N SER A 138 2.46 -9.53 -18.34
CA SER A 138 1.90 -8.60 -19.31
C SER A 138 0.70 -7.84 -18.72
N GLU A 139 0.29 -6.71 -19.32
CA GLU A 139 -0.90 -5.96 -18.87
C GLU A 139 -2.15 -6.84 -18.83
N SER A 140 -2.36 -7.69 -19.83
CA SER A 140 -3.51 -8.58 -19.88
C SER A 140 -3.46 -9.67 -18.79
N GLU A 141 -2.28 -10.19 -18.44
CA GLU A 141 -2.14 -11.15 -17.35
C GLU A 141 -2.37 -10.49 -15.98
N ILE A 142 -1.93 -9.23 -15.80
CA ILE A 142 -2.20 -8.44 -14.61
C ILE A 142 -3.72 -8.24 -14.46
N GLU A 143 -4.40 -7.77 -15.52
CA GLU A 143 -5.84 -7.62 -15.52
C GLU A 143 -6.55 -8.92 -15.17
N ASN A 144 -6.12 -10.05 -15.76
CA ASN A 144 -6.69 -11.37 -15.49
C ASN A 144 -6.52 -11.79 -14.02
N GLU A 145 -5.37 -11.55 -13.38
CA GLU A 145 -5.15 -11.85 -11.96
C GLU A 145 -6.08 -11.04 -11.05
N LEU A 146 -6.34 -9.77 -11.38
CA LEU A 146 -7.23 -8.90 -10.59
C LEU A 146 -8.70 -9.29 -10.80
N ARG A 147 -9.14 -9.43 -12.05
CA ARG A 147 -10.53 -9.76 -12.39
C ARG A 147 -10.94 -11.17 -11.99
N ALA A 148 -10.01 -12.13 -12.00
CA ALA A 148 -10.32 -13.49 -11.56
C ALA A 148 -10.77 -13.53 -10.10
N LEU A 149 -10.11 -12.74 -9.23
CA LEU A 149 -10.54 -12.63 -7.84
C LEU A 149 -11.86 -11.87 -7.68
N GLU A 150 -12.07 -10.78 -8.43
CA GLU A 150 -13.36 -10.05 -8.45
C GLU A 150 -14.51 -10.97 -8.83
N THR A 151 -14.34 -11.73 -9.92
CA THR A 151 -15.36 -12.65 -10.43
C THR A 151 -15.68 -13.71 -9.37
N LEU A 152 -14.67 -14.38 -8.82
CA LEU A 152 -14.85 -15.40 -7.79
C LEU A 152 -15.56 -14.84 -6.55
N TYR A 153 -15.16 -13.64 -6.10
CA TYR A 153 -15.79 -12.98 -4.95
C TYR A 153 -17.25 -12.66 -5.21
N ASN A 154 -17.55 -12.08 -6.39
CA ASN A 154 -18.92 -11.74 -6.77
C ASN A 154 -19.81 -13.00 -6.90
N GLU A 155 -19.32 -14.04 -7.57
CA GLU A 155 -20.04 -15.31 -7.71
C GLU A 155 -20.32 -15.98 -6.37
N THR A 156 -19.39 -15.84 -5.40
CA THR A 156 -19.53 -16.51 -4.09
C THR A 156 -20.43 -15.72 -3.14
N PHE A 157 -20.32 -14.39 -3.12
CA PHE A 157 -20.95 -13.55 -2.09
C PHE A 157 -22.00 -12.57 -2.61
N SER A 158 -22.26 -12.54 -3.93
CA SER A 158 -23.14 -11.57 -4.60
C SER A 158 -22.81 -10.11 -4.19
N ALA A 159 -21.53 -9.82 -4.08
CA ALA A 159 -20.99 -8.52 -3.66
C ALA A 159 -19.73 -8.18 -4.46
N SER A 160 -19.30 -6.92 -4.41
CA SER A 160 -18.05 -6.45 -5.02
C SER A 160 -16.95 -6.34 -3.98
N LEU A 161 -15.70 -6.58 -4.38
CA LEU A 161 -14.53 -6.22 -3.58
C LEU A 161 -14.49 -4.70 -3.39
N ALA A 162 -13.95 -4.25 -2.28
CA ALA A 162 -13.61 -2.84 -2.09
C ALA A 162 -12.53 -2.43 -3.14
N PRO A 163 -12.54 -1.19 -3.63
CA PRO A 163 -11.68 -0.75 -4.74
C PRO A 163 -10.22 -0.52 -4.30
N PHE A 164 -9.69 -1.43 -3.50
CA PHE A 164 -8.31 -1.40 -3.01
C PHE A 164 -7.56 -2.66 -3.44
N TYR A 165 -6.36 -2.44 -3.93
CA TYR A 165 -5.44 -3.48 -4.36
C TYR A 165 -4.12 -3.37 -3.60
N ARG A 166 -3.51 -4.50 -3.25
CA ARG A 166 -2.15 -4.55 -2.74
C ARG A 166 -1.31 -5.48 -3.60
N PRO A 167 -0.17 -5.01 -4.15
CA PRO A 167 0.71 -5.87 -4.93
C PRO A 167 1.37 -6.92 -4.04
N PRO A 168 1.44 -8.19 -4.50
CA PRO A 168 2.15 -9.26 -3.83
C PRO A 168 3.59 -8.87 -3.48
N GLU A 169 4.02 -9.18 -2.26
CA GLU A 169 5.35 -8.84 -1.72
C GLU A 169 5.69 -7.34 -1.76
N GLY A 170 4.71 -6.47 -2.01
CA GLY A 170 4.96 -5.05 -2.27
C GLY A 170 5.76 -4.78 -3.54
N LYS A 171 5.83 -5.73 -4.47
CA LYS A 171 6.53 -5.57 -5.75
C LYS A 171 5.65 -4.90 -6.79
N PHE A 172 6.17 -3.88 -7.43
CA PHE A 172 5.44 -3.09 -8.42
C PHE A 172 6.38 -2.48 -9.46
N ASP A 173 5.79 -2.07 -10.55
CA ASP A 173 6.36 -1.18 -11.56
C ASP A 173 5.24 -0.23 -12.05
N ARG A 174 5.58 0.80 -12.82
CA ARG A 174 4.57 1.74 -13.34
C ARG A 174 3.49 1.04 -14.17
N LYS A 175 3.84 0.02 -14.94
CA LYS A 175 2.89 -0.79 -15.73
C LYS A 175 1.84 -1.45 -14.82
N SER A 176 2.27 -2.15 -13.77
CA SER A 176 1.36 -2.88 -12.88
C SER A 176 0.43 -1.93 -12.11
N LEU A 177 0.94 -0.78 -11.65
CA LEU A 177 0.12 0.24 -11.01
C LEU A 177 -0.88 0.88 -11.99
N SER A 178 -0.44 1.20 -13.21
CA SER A 178 -1.30 1.80 -14.23
C SER A 178 -2.46 0.87 -14.62
N VAL A 179 -2.22 -0.45 -14.72
CA VAL A 179 -3.30 -1.42 -14.98
C VAL A 179 -4.29 -1.44 -13.82
N ALA A 180 -3.80 -1.51 -12.57
CA ALA A 180 -4.69 -1.47 -11.40
C ALA A 180 -5.53 -0.19 -11.36
N LYS A 181 -4.93 0.97 -11.62
CA LYS A 181 -5.61 2.26 -11.72
C LYS A 181 -6.68 2.28 -12.82
N LYS A 182 -6.37 1.77 -14.02
CA LYS A 182 -7.34 1.66 -15.13
C LYS A 182 -8.55 0.80 -14.77
N LEU A 183 -8.38 -0.18 -13.87
CA LEU A 183 -9.44 -1.02 -13.35
C LEU A 183 -10.21 -0.38 -12.18
N GLY A 184 -9.85 0.82 -11.77
CA GLY A 184 -10.52 1.57 -10.71
C GLY A 184 -9.95 1.32 -9.31
N TYR A 185 -8.81 0.67 -9.18
CA TYR A 185 -8.19 0.41 -7.88
C TYR A 185 -7.35 1.58 -7.37
N HIS A 186 -7.38 1.74 -6.04
CA HIS A 186 -6.35 2.42 -5.27
C HIS A 186 -5.33 1.38 -4.79
N THR A 187 -4.04 1.62 -5.08
CA THR A 187 -2.97 0.69 -4.65
C THR A 187 -2.52 1.01 -3.23
N ALA A 188 -2.78 0.09 -2.32
CA ALA A 188 -2.48 0.24 -0.90
C ALA A 188 -1.09 -0.33 -0.56
N PHE A 189 -0.16 0.54 -0.23
CA PHE A 189 1.08 0.20 0.45
C PHE A 189 0.94 0.35 1.96
N TRP A 190 2.03 0.51 2.70
CA TRP A 190 2.03 0.65 4.15
C TRP A 190 3.14 1.58 4.63
N SER A 191 2.94 2.19 5.79
CA SER A 191 3.94 3.02 6.45
C SER A 191 4.45 2.40 7.75
N LEU A 192 3.77 1.36 8.25
CA LEU A 192 4.16 0.65 9.46
C LEU A 192 4.00 -0.85 9.27
N ALA A 193 5.08 -1.60 9.41
CA ALA A 193 5.10 -3.05 9.33
C ALA A 193 6.30 -3.63 10.08
N TYR A 194 6.27 -4.94 10.31
CA TYR A 194 7.41 -5.70 10.80
C TYR A 194 7.46 -7.08 10.13
N ALA A 195 8.53 -7.85 10.35
CA ALA A 195 8.69 -9.16 9.73
C ALA A 195 7.84 -10.21 10.47
N ASP A 196 6.64 -10.47 10.00
CA ASP A 196 5.64 -11.37 10.61
C ASP A 196 5.11 -12.46 9.66
N TRP A 197 5.52 -12.45 8.39
CA TRP A 197 5.00 -13.31 7.33
C TRP A 197 5.52 -14.75 7.35
N ASP A 198 6.69 -15.00 7.95
CA ASP A 198 7.27 -16.35 7.98
C ASP A 198 6.62 -17.19 9.09
N ASN A 199 5.72 -18.09 8.71
CA ASN A 199 5.01 -18.95 9.64
C ASN A 199 5.91 -19.93 10.40
N ASN A 200 7.11 -20.23 9.87
CA ASN A 200 8.08 -21.10 10.52
C ASN A 200 9.01 -20.34 11.48
N LYS A 201 9.06 -19.01 11.36
CA LYS A 201 9.93 -18.14 12.17
C LYS A 201 9.15 -16.96 12.73
N GLN A 202 8.15 -17.26 13.55
CA GLN A 202 7.33 -16.22 14.15
C GLN A 202 8.10 -15.45 15.23
N PRO A 203 8.09 -14.11 15.18
CA PRO A 203 8.74 -13.26 16.19
C PRO A 203 8.02 -13.35 17.54
N SER A 204 8.71 -13.00 18.63
CA SER A 204 8.08 -12.89 19.94
C SER A 204 7.18 -11.63 20.03
N ALA A 205 6.28 -11.61 21.01
CA ALA A 205 5.43 -10.45 21.30
C ALA A 205 6.28 -9.20 21.61
N GLU A 206 7.32 -9.35 22.41
CA GLU A 206 8.24 -8.26 22.78
C GLU A 206 8.92 -7.69 21.53
N TYR A 207 9.35 -8.55 20.60
CA TYR A 207 9.95 -8.10 19.35
C TYR A 207 8.92 -7.32 18.51
N ALA A 208 7.71 -7.83 18.37
CA ALA A 208 6.63 -7.15 17.64
C ALA A 208 6.36 -5.75 18.23
N PHE A 209 6.14 -5.65 19.54
CA PHE A 209 5.94 -4.37 20.22
C PHE A 209 7.14 -3.42 20.07
N SER A 210 8.37 -3.94 20.15
CA SER A 210 9.59 -3.14 19.96
C SER A 210 9.71 -2.53 18.55
N LYS A 211 9.00 -3.10 17.56
CA LYS A 211 8.97 -2.58 16.18
C LYS A 211 7.76 -1.68 15.93
N LEU A 212 6.60 -2.08 16.40
CA LEU A 212 5.35 -1.39 16.10
C LEU A 212 5.19 -0.11 16.94
N LEU A 213 5.32 -0.20 18.27
CA LEU A 213 4.99 0.93 19.15
C LEU A 213 5.86 2.17 18.94
N PRO A 214 7.21 2.11 18.89
CA PRO A 214 8.03 3.31 18.71
C PRO A 214 7.92 3.95 17.33
N ARG A 215 7.36 3.21 16.35
CA ARG A 215 7.21 3.66 14.95
C ARG A 215 5.78 4.05 14.60
N THR A 216 4.84 3.83 15.51
CA THR A 216 3.45 4.27 15.32
C THR A 216 3.41 5.78 15.14
N HIS A 217 2.70 6.25 14.13
CA HIS A 217 2.61 7.68 13.79
C HIS A 217 1.20 8.01 13.30
N SER A 218 0.86 9.28 13.28
CA SER A 218 -0.42 9.78 12.76
C SER A 218 -0.60 9.37 11.29
N GLY A 219 -1.76 8.80 10.97
CA GLY A 219 -2.08 8.32 9.63
C GLY A 219 -1.39 7.01 9.25
N ALA A 220 -0.90 6.21 10.21
CA ALA A 220 -0.22 4.96 9.90
C ALA A 220 -1.12 3.97 9.18
N VAL A 221 -0.75 3.57 7.96
CA VAL A 221 -1.28 2.38 7.30
C VAL A 221 -0.44 1.20 7.74
N VAL A 222 -1.05 0.33 8.54
CA VAL A 222 -0.35 -0.80 9.18
C VAL A 222 -0.54 -2.06 8.38
N LEU A 223 0.54 -2.71 7.96
CA LEU A 223 0.50 -4.04 7.38
C LEU A 223 0.80 -5.10 8.44
N LEU A 224 -0.13 -6.02 8.61
CA LEU A 224 -0.01 -7.26 9.39
C LEU A 224 -0.40 -8.46 8.51
N HIS A 225 0.19 -9.62 8.77
CA HIS A 225 -0.24 -10.85 8.10
C HIS A 225 -1.18 -11.64 9.01
N SER A 226 -2.34 -12.01 8.49
CA SER A 226 -3.37 -12.73 9.24
C SER A 226 -2.96 -14.15 9.61
N THR A 227 -1.98 -14.73 8.90
CA THR A 227 -1.40 -16.05 9.24
C THR A 227 -0.44 -16.02 10.42
N SER A 228 -0.02 -14.83 10.89
CA SER A 228 0.88 -14.70 12.02
C SER A 228 0.21 -15.02 13.35
N LYS A 229 0.65 -16.09 14.00
CA LYS A 229 0.18 -16.42 15.35
C LYS A 229 0.56 -15.33 16.37
N THR A 230 1.66 -14.63 16.13
CA THR A 230 2.09 -13.51 16.97
C THR A 230 1.10 -12.37 16.86
N ASN A 231 0.70 -11.98 15.63
CA ASN A 231 -0.31 -10.95 15.44
C ASN A 231 -1.63 -11.30 16.11
N ALA A 232 -2.11 -12.54 15.93
CA ALA A 232 -3.34 -12.98 16.59
C ALA A 232 -3.25 -12.99 18.12
N ALA A 233 -2.04 -13.16 18.67
CA ALA A 233 -1.83 -13.17 20.11
C ALA A 233 -1.72 -11.76 20.71
N ILE A 234 -1.11 -10.80 19.97
CA ILE A 234 -0.81 -9.47 20.51
C ILE A 234 -1.83 -8.40 20.14
N LEU A 235 -2.73 -8.66 19.19
CA LEU A 235 -3.58 -7.62 18.58
C LEU A 235 -4.43 -6.90 19.64
N ASP A 236 -5.00 -7.60 20.59
CA ASP A 236 -5.80 -7.01 21.68
C ASP A 236 -4.98 -6.00 22.50
N GLU A 237 -3.80 -6.41 22.96
CA GLU A 237 -2.90 -5.52 23.70
C GLU A 237 -2.39 -4.37 22.82
N LEU A 238 -2.11 -4.62 21.55
CA LEU A 238 -1.62 -3.62 20.61
C LEU A 238 -2.68 -2.52 20.38
N LEU A 239 -3.93 -2.90 20.13
CA LEU A 239 -5.03 -1.95 19.96
C LEU A 239 -5.30 -1.16 21.25
N THR A 240 -5.22 -1.83 22.41
CA THR A 240 -5.34 -1.18 23.72
C THR A 240 -4.26 -0.13 23.92
N LYS A 241 -2.99 -0.45 23.63
CA LYS A 241 -1.87 0.48 23.74
C LYS A 241 -2.01 1.67 22.78
N TRP A 242 -2.45 1.45 21.55
CA TRP A 242 -2.68 2.52 20.60
C TRP A 242 -3.81 3.46 21.04
N LYS A 243 -4.93 2.91 21.54
CA LYS A 243 -6.01 3.73 22.13
C LYS A 243 -5.51 4.54 23.32
N ALA A 244 -4.74 3.94 24.21
CA ALA A 244 -4.15 4.64 25.37
C ALA A 244 -3.18 5.78 24.96
N ALA A 245 -2.53 5.64 23.80
CA ALA A 245 -1.70 6.68 23.19
C ALA A 245 -2.51 7.76 22.43
N GLY A 246 -3.84 7.64 22.42
CA GLY A 246 -4.77 8.60 21.82
C GLY A 246 -5.04 8.35 20.33
N TYR A 247 -4.68 7.18 19.80
CA TYR A 247 -5.02 6.81 18.42
C TYR A 247 -6.44 6.28 18.32
N THR A 248 -7.09 6.59 17.21
CA THR A 248 -8.36 5.99 16.76
C THR A 248 -8.12 5.10 15.54
N PHE A 249 -9.08 4.24 15.21
CA PHE A 249 -9.02 3.37 14.04
C PHE A 249 -10.06 3.83 13.04
N LYS A 250 -9.67 3.93 11.77
CA LYS A 250 -10.57 4.17 10.64
C LYS A 250 -10.30 3.15 9.54
N SER A 251 -11.28 2.91 8.73
CA SER A 251 -11.14 2.15 7.50
C SER A 251 -10.38 2.95 6.43
N ILE A 252 -9.64 2.29 5.52
CA ILE A 252 -8.80 2.95 4.51
C ILE A 252 -9.60 3.74 3.47
N ASP A 253 -10.87 3.46 3.27
CA ASP A 253 -11.76 4.25 2.39
C ASP A 253 -11.94 5.69 2.90
N ALA A 254 -11.90 5.91 4.21
CA ALA A 254 -11.92 7.25 4.79
C ALA A 254 -10.72 8.15 4.38
N LEU A 255 -9.75 7.61 3.64
CA LEU A 255 -8.67 8.40 3.03
C LEU A 255 -9.12 9.12 1.75
N PHE A 256 -10.27 8.73 1.19
CA PHE A 256 -10.76 9.20 -0.12
C PHE A 256 -12.14 9.89 -0.06
N ASP A 257 -12.66 10.12 1.16
CA ASP A 257 -13.91 10.86 1.45
C ASP A 257 -13.76 12.39 1.38
#